data_d562a0d8f64598362706f95045022e3c
#
_entry.id   d562a0d8f64598362706f95045022e3c
#
_cell.length_a   1.000
_cell.length_b   1.000
_cell.length_c   1.000
_cell.angle_alpha   90.00
_cell.angle_beta   90.00
_cell.angle_gamma   90.00
#
_symmetry.space_group_name_H-M   'P 1'
#
loop_
_entity.id
_entity.type
_entity.pdbx_description
1 polymer ?
#
loop_
_entity_poly.entity_id
_entity_poly.type
_entity_poly.pdbx_seq_one_letter_code
_entity_poly.pdbx_strand_id
1 'polypeptide(L)'
;MFEPFKPSKIELTKYVFFTGKGGVGKTSLACATAVQLADNGKNVLLISTDPASNLQDVFETELNNKGVAIAEVKGLTVANLDPVKAAAEYRESVVAPYRGKLPESVIANMEEQLSGSCTVEIAAFNEFSGFITDEKTAAEYDHIIFDTAPTGHTLRMLQLPSAWSGFISESTHGASCLGQLSGLDSKKAVYKKAVETL
;
A
#
# COMPACT_ATOMS: atom_id res chain seq x y z
N MET A 1 -1.16 -31.22 21.51
CA MET A 1 -0.26 -30.08 21.78
C MET A 1 -0.08 -29.35 20.44
N PHE A 2 -0.36 -28.05 20.35
CA PHE A 2 -0.15 -27.30 19.10
C PHE A 2 1.34 -27.04 18.93
N GLU A 3 1.88 -27.30 17.73
CA GLU A 3 3.24 -26.87 17.41
C GLU A 3 3.31 -25.35 17.33
N PRO A 4 4.37 -24.71 17.86
CA PRO A 4 4.57 -23.29 17.71
C PRO A 4 4.77 -22.94 16.23
N PHE A 5 4.20 -21.82 15.81
CA PHE A 5 4.43 -21.27 14.48
C PHE A 5 5.92 -20.94 14.30
N LYS A 6 6.52 -21.49 13.25
CA LYS A 6 7.92 -21.24 12.89
C LYS A 6 8.00 -20.83 11.42
N PRO A 7 8.19 -19.55 11.11
CA PRO A 7 8.32 -19.07 9.72
C PRO A 7 9.38 -19.82 8.92
N SER A 8 10.48 -20.23 9.58
CA SER A 8 11.56 -21.00 8.95
C SER A 8 11.17 -22.41 8.47
N LYS A 9 10.01 -22.92 8.89
CA LYS A 9 9.47 -24.22 8.43
C LYS A 9 8.48 -24.08 7.26
N ILE A 10 8.16 -22.85 6.86
CA ILE A 10 7.23 -22.55 5.77
C ILE A 10 8.05 -21.98 4.62
N GLU A 11 7.88 -22.51 3.44
CA GLU A 11 8.44 -21.90 2.22
C GLU A 11 7.65 -20.62 1.92
N LEU A 12 8.17 -19.49 2.38
CA LEU A 12 7.55 -18.19 2.18
C LEU A 12 7.85 -17.69 0.79
N THR A 13 6.80 -17.24 0.12
CA THR A 13 6.90 -16.51 -1.14
C THR A 13 7.50 -15.12 -0.91
N LYS A 14 7.80 -14.41 -1.99
CA LYS A 14 8.28 -13.03 -1.91
C LYS A 14 7.28 -12.11 -1.21
N TYR A 15 6.01 -12.26 -1.53
CA TYR A 15 4.91 -11.49 -0.95
C TYR A 15 4.14 -12.36 0.03
N VAL A 16 4.02 -11.89 1.27
CA VAL A 16 3.36 -12.61 2.36
C VAL A 16 2.29 -11.72 2.97
N PHE A 17 1.07 -12.23 3.08
CA PHE A 17 -0.07 -11.46 3.60
C PHE A 17 -0.59 -12.07 4.91
N PHE A 18 -0.58 -11.30 5.98
CA PHE A 18 -1.24 -11.65 7.23
C PHE A 18 -2.65 -11.09 7.23
N THR A 19 -3.65 -11.95 7.01
CA THR A 19 -5.05 -11.56 6.92
C THR A 19 -5.88 -12.24 8.01
N GLY A 20 -7.02 -11.66 8.36
CA GLY A 20 -7.93 -12.22 9.36
C GLY A 20 -8.75 -11.15 10.06
N LYS A 21 -9.63 -11.58 10.97
CA LYS A 21 -10.47 -10.69 11.79
C LYS A 21 -9.64 -9.80 12.71
N GLY A 22 -10.25 -8.74 13.25
CA GLY A 22 -9.63 -7.90 14.27
C GLY A 22 -9.26 -8.69 15.53
N GLY A 23 -8.14 -8.35 16.18
CA GLY A 23 -7.73 -8.91 17.47
C GLY A 23 -7.17 -10.35 17.45
N VAL A 24 -6.96 -10.95 16.28
CA VAL A 24 -6.45 -12.35 16.20
C VAL A 24 -4.92 -12.45 16.19
N GLY A 25 -4.18 -11.34 16.32
CA GLY A 25 -2.74 -11.33 16.41
C GLY A 25 -2.00 -11.23 15.07
N LYS A 26 -2.64 -10.72 14.01
CA LYS A 26 -2.01 -10.52 12.69
C LYS A 26 -0.72 -9.71 12.78
N THR A 27 -0.79 -8.53 13.35
CA THR A 27 0.36 -7.62 13.53
C THR A 27 1.49 -8.28 14.30
N SER A 28 1.17 -8.96 15.41
CA SER A 28 2.19 -9.65 16.21
C SER A 28 2.89 -10.77 15.44
N LEU A 29 2.14 -11.55 14.65
CA LEU A 29 2.70 -12.60 13.80
C LEU A 29 3.50 -12.03 12.63
N ALA A 30 3.03 -10.94 12.01
CA ALA A 30 3.75 -10.27 10.93
C ALA A 30 5.09 -9.71 11.42
N CYS A 31 5.09 -9.00 12.58
CA CYS A 31 6.30 -8.49 13.20
C CYS A 31 7.28 -9.61 13.56
N ALA A 32 6.81 -10.65 14.26
CA ALA A 32 7.66 -11.77 14.64
C ALA A 32 8.26 -12.50 13.43
N THR A 33 7.49 -12.65 12.35
CA THR A 33 7.97 -13.23 11.09
C THR A 33 9.01 -12.35 10.44
N ALA A 34 8.77 -11.04 10.36
CA ALA A 34 9.68 -10.08 9.75
C ALA A 34 11.03 -10.04 10.50
N VAL A 35 10.99 -9.94 11.82
CA VAL A 35 12.20 -9.94 12.67
C VAL A 35 12.96 -11.27 12.51
N GLN A 36 12.27 -12.41 12.58
CA GLN A 36 12.94 -13.71 12.44
C GLN A 36 13.61 -13.88 11.07
N LEU A 37 13.01 -13.43 9.99
CA LEU A 37 13.61 -13.48 8.66
C LEU A 37 14.82 -12.54 8.56
N ALA A 38 14.74 -11.35 9.12
CA ALA A 38 15.84 -10.40 9.16
C ALA A 38 17.02 -10.95 9.99
N ASP A 39 16.76 -11.55 11.15
CA ASP A 39 17.77 -12.23 11.99
C ASP A 39 18.44 -13.40 11.26
N ASN A 40 17.76 -14.02 10.30
CA ASN A 40 18.30 -15.05 9.42
C ASN A 40 19.03 -14.45 8.19
N GLY A 41 19.32 -13.15 8.19
CA GLY A 41 20.10 -12.48 7.16
C GLY A 41 19.33 -12.11 5.90
N LYS A 42 18.00 -12.10 5.95
CA LYS A 42 17.14 -11.65 4.84
C LYS A 42 16.91 -10.15 4.91
N ASN A 43 16.77 -9.53 3.74
CA ASN A 43 16.25 -8.17 3.63
C ASN A 43 14.73 -8.23 3.59
N VAL A 44 14.07 -7.63 4.58
CA VAL A 44 12.63 -7.73 4.77
C VAL A 44 12.00 -6.35 4.80
N LEU A 45 10.92 -6.17 4.06
CA LEU A 45 10.05 -5.01 4.15
C LEU A 45 8.73 -5.43 4.80
N LEU A 46 8.42 -4.87 5.96
CA LEU A 46 7.13 -5.04 6.64
C LEU A 46 6.27 -3.80 6.41
N ILE A 47 5.07 -3.99 5.88
CA ILE A 47 4.15 -2.90 5.54
C ILE A 47 2.84 -3.11 6.28
N SER A 48 2.38 -2.14 7.06
CA SER A 48 1.01 -2.13 7.54
C SER A 48 0.10 -1.34 6.61
N THR A 49 -1.02 -1.95 6.25
CA THR A 49 -2.12 -1.30 5.54
C THR A 49 -3.31 -1.00 6.46
N ASP A 50 -3.15 -1.24 7.76
CA ASP A 50 -4.16 -0.94 8.78
C ASP A 50 -4.00 0.51 9.26
N PRO A 51 -4.97 1.41 9.05
CA PRO A 51 -4.89 2.78 9.55
C PRO A 51 -4.77 2.87 11.08
N ALA A 52 -5.21 1.83 11.80
CA ALA A 52 -5.08 1.70 13.25
C ALA A 52 -3.84 0.90 13.67
N SER A 53 -2.84 0.82 12.79
CA SER A 53 -1.60 0.12 13.06
C SER A 53 -0.85 0.70 14.24
N ASN A 54 -0.29 -0.17 15.07
CA ASN A 54 0.58 0.18 16.19
C ASN A 54 2.06 -0.23 15.95
N LEU A 55 2.46 -0.35 14.69
CA LEU A 55 3.86 -0.70 14.35
C LEU A 55 4.88 0.30 14.90
N GLN A 56 4.52 1.60 14.98
CA GLN A 56 5.38 2.62 15.57
C GLN A 56 5.68 2.33 17.05
N ASP A 57 4.67 1.85 17.79
CA ASP A 57 4.85 1.47 19.20
C ASP A 57 5.67 0.18 19.34
N VAL A 58 5.46 -0.80 18.43
CA VAL A 58 6.18 -2.08 18.45
C VAL A 58 7.67 -1.89 18.18
N PHE A 59 8.03 -1.01 17.24
CA PHE A 59 9.43 -0.77 16.86
C PHE A 59 10.03 0.50 17.47
N GLU A 60 9.28 1.20 18.35
CA GLU A 60 9.69 2.45 19.01
C GLU A 60 10.28 3.48 18.01
N THR A 61 9.74 3.50 16.79
CA THR A 61 10.28 4.26 15.66
C THR A 61 9.16 4.97 14.92
N GLU A 62 9.36 6.24 14.59
CA GLU A 62 8.43 7.00 13.74
C GLU A 62 8.48 6.43 12.32
N LEU A 63 7.35 5.97 11.82
CA LEU A 63 7.22 5.33 10.51
C LEU A 63 6.61 6.28 9.47
N ASN A 64 6.79 5.94 8.21
CA ASN A 64 6.24 6.67 7.08
C ASN A 64 5.78 5.70 5.96
N ASN A 65 5.18 6.26 4.90
CA ASN A 65 4.69 5.48 3.76
C ASN A 65 5.81 4.87 2.89
N LYS A 66 7.06 5.33 3.02
CA LYS A 66 8.18 4.88 2.17
C LYS A 66 9.02 3.78 2.81
N GLY A 67 8.90 3.63 4.13
CA GLY A 67 9.69 2.70 4.92
C GLY A 67 10.85 3.37 5.65
N VAL A 68 11.10 2.86 6.86
CA VAL A 68 12.18 3.28 7.75
C VAL A 68 12.95 2.04 8.17
N ALA A 69 14.27 2.05 8.02
CA ALA A 69 15.11 0.95 8.49
C ALA A 69 15.12 0.92 10.02
N ILE A 70 14.94 -0.24 10.60
CA ILE A 70 14.91 -0.44 12.05
C ILE A 70 16.34 -0.67 12.54
N ALA A 71 16.85 0.24 13.36
CA ALA A 71 18.24 0.23 13.81
C ALA A 71 18.59 -1.05 14.59
N GLU A 72 17.67 -1.54 15.42
CA GLU A 72 17.83 -2.69 16.29
C GLU A 72 17.72 -4.03 15.54
N VAL A 73 17.20 -4.04 14.30
CA VAL A 73 16.98 -5.25 13.50
C VAL A 73 17.57 -5.09 12.11
N LYS A 74 18.82 -5.52 11.95
CA LYS A 74 19.53 -5.39 10.67
C LYS A 74 18.78 -6.12 9.55
N GLY A 75 18.54 -5.44 8.44
CA GLY A 75 17.84 -5.99 7.28
C GLY A 75 16.32 -5.83 7.34
N LEU A 76 15.78 -5.20 8.40
CA LEU A 76 14.34 -4.90 8.49
C LEU A 76 14.06 -3.44 8.17
N THR A 77 13.17 -3.23 7.23
CA THR A 77 12.53 -1.93 6.93
C THR A 77 11.05 -2.03 7.22
N VAL A 78 10.47 -1.01 7.86
CA VAL A 78 9.05 -0.99 8.22
C VAL A 78 8.37 0.24 7.65
N ALA A 79 7.24 0.06 7.00
CA ALA A 79 6.38 1.11 6.47
C ALA A 79 4.99 1.05 7.10
N ASN A 80 4.40 2.22 7.32
CA ASN A 80 3.00 2.32 7.75
C ASN A 80 2.24 3.19 6.74
N LEU A 81 1.32 2.59 6.00
CA LEU A 81 0.54 3.30 4.99
C LEU A 81 -0.52 4.17 5.67
N ASP A 82 -0.33 5.47 5.58
CA ASP A 82 -1.32 6.47 5.98
C ASP A 82 -2.16 6.86 4.74
N PRO A 83 -3.42 6.41 4.68
CA PRO A 83 -4.28 6.68 3.53
C PRO A 83 -4.64 8.16 3.38
N VAL A 84 -4.65 8.92 4.47
CA VAL A 84 -4.94 10.37 4.45
C VAL A 84 -3.76 11.11 3.85
N LYS A 85 -2.56 10.77 4.28
CA LYS A 85 -1.32 11.33 3.73
C LYS A 85 -1.15 10.96 2.27
N ALA A 86 -1.39 9.71 1.91
CA ALA A 86 -1.36 9.25 0.52
C ALA A 86 -2.35 10.03 -0.35
N ALA A 87 -3.57 10.27 0.14
CA ALA A 87 -4.57 11.08 -0.57
C ALA A 87 -4.15 12.53 -0.75
N ALA A 88 -3.51 13.14 0.26
CA ALA A 88 -3.00 14.50 0.16
C ALA A 88 -1.87 14.61 -0.87
N GLU A 89 -0.92 13.69 -0.85
CA GLU A 89 0.18 13.62 -1.81
C GLU A 89 -0.33 13.36 -3.23
N TYR A 90 -1.29 12.45 -3.39
CA TYR A 90 -1.95 12.19 -4.67
C TYR A 90 -2.64 13.44 -5.22
N ARG A 91 -3.46 14.13 -4.40
CA ARG A 91 -4.14 15.37 -4.78
C ARG A 91 -3.15 16.43 -5.24
N GLU A 92 -2.09 16.65 -4.46
CA GLU A 92 -1.06 17.60 -4.84
C GLU A 92 -0.38 17.21 -6.16
N SER A 93 -0.06 15.94 -6.37
CA SER A 93 0.55 15.46 -7.62
C SER A 93 -0.31 15.73 -8.86
N VAL A 94 -1.64 15.71 -8.70
CA VAL A 94 -2.59 16.00 -9.79
C VAL A 94 -2.75 17.51 -10.00
N VAL A 95 -2.76 18.30 -8.94
CA VAL A 95 -3.09 19.74 -9.00
C VAL A 95 -1.85 20.61 -9.27
N ALA A 96 -0.68 20.23 -8.70
CA ALA A 96 0.55 21.02 -8.80
C ALA A 96 0.95 21.45 -10.23
N PRO A 97 0.81 20.62 -11.29
CA PRO A 97 1.16 21.01 -12.65
C PRO A 97 0.31 22.18 -13.20
N TYR A 98 -0.85 22.44 -12.60
CA TYR A 98 -1.81 23.46 -13.02
C TYR A 98 -1.77 24.73 -12.18
N ARG A 99 -1.12 24.69 -11.00
CA ARG A 99 -0.95 25.88 -10.16
C ARG A 99 -0.18 26.97 -10.92
N GLY A 100 -0.71 28.19 -10.89
CA GLY A 100 -0.15 29.33 -11.63
C GLY A 100 -0.42 29.35 -13.14
N LYS A 101 -1.05 28.28 -13.70
CA LYS A 101 -1.47 28.22 -15.10
C LYS A 101 -2.99 28.35 -15.27
N LEU A 102 -3.76 27.95 -14.29
CA LEU A 102 -5.21 28.05 -14.26
C LEU A 102 -5.67 29.04 -13.17
N PRO A 103 -6.86 29.64 -13.32
CA PRO A 103 -7.45 30.47 -12.27
C PRO A 103 -7.59 29.72 -10.94
N GLU A 104 -7.43 30.43 -9.82
CA GLU A 104 -7.53 29.82 -8.47
C GLU A 104 -8.88 29.13 -8.22
N SER A 105 -9.97 29.66 -8.77
CA SER A 105 -11.30 29.04 -8.67
C SER A 105 -11.36 27.66 -9.34
N VAL A 106 -10.61 27.46 -10.42
CA VAL A 106 -10.51 26.17 -11.11
C VAL A 106 -9.67 25.20 -10.27
N ILE A 107 -8.56 25.68 -9.72
CA ILE A 107 -7.71 24.88 -8.81
C ILE A 107 -8.49 24.42 -7.58
N ALA A 108 -9.23 25.33 -6.93
CA ALA A 108 -10.06 25.01 -5.78
C ALA A 108 -11.13 23.94 -6.11
N ASN A 109 -11.75 24.04 -7.28
CA ASN A 109 -12.73 23.06 -7.75
C ASN A 109 -12.10 21.68 -7.99
N MET A 110 -10.86 21.64 -8.54
CA MET A 110 -10.10 20.38 -8.68
C MET A 110 -9.77 19.75 -7.32
N GLU A 111 -9.34 20.56 -6.36
CA GLU A 111 -9.03 20.10 -4.99
C GLU A 111 -10.29 19.57 -4.28
N GLU A 112 -11.43 20.23 -4.45
CA GLU A 112 -12.71 19.78 -3.90
C GLU A 112 -13.13 18.44 -4.51
N GLN A 113 -13.04 18.27 -5.82
CA GLN A 113 -13.34 17.01 -6.50
C GLN A 113 -12.44 15.87 -6.03
N LEU A 114 -11.18 16.17 -5.72
CA LEU A 114 -10.19 15.20 -5.22
C LEU A 114 -10.20 15.04 -3.67
N SER A 115 -11.18 15.61 -2.97
CA SER A 115 -11.30 15.49 -1.51
C SER A 115 -12.15 14.30 -1.06
N GLY A 116 -12.81 13.62 -1.98
CA GLY A 116 -13.73 12.52 -1.69
C GLY A 116 -13.05 11.22 -1.23
N SER A 117 -13.84 10.34 -0.63
CA SER A 117 -13.38 9.02 -0.15
C SER A 117 -12.78 8.15 -1.27
N CYS A 118 -13.28 8.29 -2.50
CA CYS A 118 -12.71 7.60 -3.67
C CYS A 118 -11.23 7.93 -3.88
N THR A 119 -10.84 9.18 -3.66
CA THR A 119 -9.43 9.61 -3.77
C THR A 119 -8.56 8.94 -2.71
N VAL A 120 -9.08 8.80 -1.49
CA VAL A 120 -8.37 8.11 -0.40
C VAL A 120 -8.14 6.64 -0.75
N GLU A 121 -9.15 5.95 -1.27
CA GLU A 121 -9.04 4.54 -1.67
C GLU A 121 -8.04 4.36 -2.83
N ILE A 122 -8.08 5.24 -3.82
CA ILE A 122 -7.16 5.19 -4.96
C ILE A 122 -5.72 5.50 -4.55
N ALA A 123 -5.53 6.50 -3.71
CA ALA A 123 -4.21 6.87 -3.23
C ALA A 123 -3.59 5.73 -2.40
N ALA A 124 -4.35 5.15 -1.47
CA ALA A 124 -3.92 3.99 -0.70
C ALA A 124 -3.58 2.79 -1.59
N PHE A 125 -4.39 2.55 -2.63
CA PHE A 125 -4.13 1.50 -3.59
C PHE A 125 -2.89 1.77 -4.46
N ASN A 126 -2.64 3.02 -4.86
CA ASN A 126 -1.43 3.39 -5.58
C ASN A 126 -0.16 3.10 -4.77
N GLU A 127 -0.16 3.50 -3.49
CA GLU A 127 0.96 3.21 -2.58
C GLU A 127 1.18 1.70 -2.44
N PHE A 128 0.12 0.96 -2.15
CA PHE A 128 0.15 -0.49 -2.05
C PHE A 128 0.68 -1.15 -3.34
N SER A 129 0.16 -0.73 -4.50
CA SER A 129 0.57 -1.27 -5.81
C SER A 129 2.04 -0.94 -6.09
N GLY A 130 2.53 0.21 -5.65
CA GLY A 130 3.93 0.60 -5.77
C GLY A 130 4.87 -0.43 -5.16
N PHE A 131 4.59 -0.91 -3.96
CA PHE A 131 5.40 -1.93 -3.29
C PHE A 131 5.42 -3.29 -4.02
N ILE A 132 4.38 -3.59 -4.79
CA ILE A 132 4.28 -4.87 -5.53
C ILE A 132 4.89 -4.76 -6.92
N THR A 133 4.74 -3.61 -7.58
CA THR A 133 5.06 -3.46 -9.00
C THR A 133 6.40 -2.77 -9.27
N ASP A 134 6.96 -2.07 -8.27
CA ASP A 134 8.26 -1.42 -8.41
C ASP A 134 9.40 -2.45 -8.38
N GLU A 135 10.11 -2.54 -9.51
CA GLU A 135 11.19 -3.52 -9.70
C GLU A 135 12.38 -3.27 -8.78
N LYS A 136 12.60 -2.01 -8.36
CA LYS A 136 13.69 -1.68 -7.44
C LYS A 136 13.38 -2.20 -6.05
N THR A 137 12.18 -1.91 -5.54
CA THR A 137 11.69 -2.46 -4.28
C THR A 137 11.68 -3.98 -4.31
N ALA A 138 11.19 -4.57 -5.41
CA ALA A 138 11.20 -6.01 -5.57
C ALA A 138 12.62 -6.60 -5.59
N ALA A 139 13.63 -5.91 -6.10
CA ALA A 139 15.02 -6.39 -6.13
C ALA A 139 15.74 -6.20 -4.78
N GLU A 140 15.34 -5.20 -3.99
CA GLU A 140 16.00 -4.82 -2.74
C GLU A 140 15.68 -5.79 -1.59
N TYR A 141 14.44 -6.29 -1.52
CA TYR A 141 13.98 -7.14 -0.41
C TYR A 141 13.81 -8.59 -0.84
N ASP A 142 14.20 -9.52 0.03
CA ASP A 142 13.93 -10.96 -0.15
C ASP A 142 12.46 -11.27 0.06
N HIS A 143 11.84 -10.64 1.08
CA HIS A 143 10.43 -10.77 1.42
C HIS A 143 9.78 -9.42 1.68
N ILE A 144 8.54 -9.27 1.22
CA ILE A 144 7.67 -8.14 1.48
C ILE A 144 6.44 -8.67 2.21
N ILE A 145 6.28 -8.26 3.47
CA ILE A 145 5.24 -8.75 4.37
C ILE A 145 4.19 -7.67 4.55
N PHE A 146 2.94 -8.02 4.32
CA PHE A 146 1.80 -7.13 4.52
C PHE A 146 1.03 -7.52 5.79
N ASP A 147 1.06 -6.65 6.80
CA ASP A 147 0.12 -6.66 7.92
C ASP A 147 -1.14 -5.92 7.49
N THR A 148 -2.24 -6.64 7.35
CA THR A 148 -3.42 -6.09 6.70
C THR A 148 -4.48 -5.65 7.71
N ALA A 149 -5.24 -4.61 7.33
CA ALA A 149 -6.49 -4.26 7.98
C ALA A 149 -7.46 -5.46 8.06
N PRO A 150 -8.48 -5.45 8.94
CA PRO A 150 -9.46 -6.53 9.01
C PRO A 150 -10.06 -6.87 7.64
N THR A 151 -10.29 -8.17 7.40
CA THR A 151 -10.54 -8.86 6.13
C THR A 151 -11.34 -8.10 5.05
N GLY A 152 -12.32 -7.28 5.43
CA GLY A 152 -13.17 -6.56 4.47
C GLY A 152 -12.42 -5.49 3.67
N HIS A 153 -11.51 -4.75 4.30
CA HIS A 153 -10.67 -3.74 3.63
C HIS A 153 -9.61 -4.38 2.74
N THR A 154 -8.97 -5.43 3.24
CA THR A 154 -7.92 -6.15 2.48
C THR A 154 -8.48 -6.77 1.21
N LEU A 155 -9.64 -7.44 1.30
CA LEU A 155 -10.29 -8.03 0.13
C LEU A 155 -10.68 -6.96 -0.90
N ARG A 156 -11.17 -5.80 -0.46
CA ARG A 156 -11.44 -4.67 -1.36
C ARG A 156 -10.17 -4.20 -2.06
N MET A 157 -9.07 -3.99 -1.33
CA MET A 157 -7.79 -3.58 -1.93
C MET A 157 -7.30 -4.60 -2.97
N LEU A 158 -7.38 -5.90 -2.69
CA LEU A 158 -6.96 -6.95 -3.61
C LEU A 158 -7.91 -7.12 -4.83
N GLN A 159 -9.16 -6.73 -4.70
CA GLN A 159 -10.16 -6.76 -5.79
C GLN A 159 -10.15 -5.48 -6.65
N LEU A 160 -9.65 -4.35 -6.12
CA LEU A 160 -9.61 -3.07 -6.84
C LEU A 160 -8.90 -3.17 -8.20
N PRO A 161 -7.75 -3.85 -8.37
CA PRO A 161 -7.09 -3.94 -9.66
C PRO A 161 -7.96 -4.54 -10.76
N SER A 162 -8.66 -5.65 -10.47
CA SER A 162 -9.53 -6.30 -11.45
C SER A 162 -10.79 -5.47 -11.76
N ALA A 163 -11.40 -4.88 -10.73
CA ALA A 163 -12.54 -3.98 -10.89
C ALA A 163 -12.17 -2.73 -11.69
N TRP A 164 -10.99 -2.15 -11.44
CA TRP A 164 -10.50 -0.97 -12.15
C TRP A 164 -10.05 -1.27 -13.57
N SER A 165 -9.42 -2.41 -13.84
CA SER A 165 -9.03 -2.80 -15.19
C SER A 165 -10.25 -2.96 -16.09
N GLY A 166 -11.34 -3.55 -15.58
CA GLY A 166 -12.63 -3.63 -16.25
C GLY A 166 -13.23 -2.25 -16.51
N PHE A 167 -13.34 -1.42 -15.47
CA PHE A 167 -13.90 -0.08 -15.57
C PHE A 167 -13.13 0.84 -16.54
N ILE A 168 -11.80 0.84 -16.50
CA ILE A 168 -10.96 1.65 -17.41
C ILE A 168 -11.08 1.15 -18.85
N SER A 169 -11.29 -0.17 -19.08
CA SER A 169 -11.47 -0.72 -20.42
C SER A 169 -12.83 -0.39 -21.03
N GLU A 170 -13.87 -0.24 -20.21
CA GLU A 170 -15.24 0.00 -20.64
C GLU A 170 -15.62 1.49 -20.65
N SER A 171 -14.91 2.34 -19.89
CA SER A 171 -15.22 3.76 -19.75
C SER A 171 -14.72 4.57 -20.94
N THR A 172 -15.59 4.81 -21.90
CA THR A 172 -15.31 5.66 -23.10
C THR A 172 -15.50 7.16 -22.85
N HIS A 173 -16.09 7.59 -21.73
CA HIS A 173 -16.53 8.97 -21.49
C HIS A 173 -16.05 9.61 -20.18
N GLY A 174 -15.09 9.01 -19.46
CA GLY A 174 -14.43 9.65 -18.31
C GLY A 174 -15.33 10.00 -17.12
N ALA A 175 -16.50 9.38 -16.99
CA ALA A 175 -17.43 9.62 -15.88
C ALA A 175 -17.07 8.78 -14.66
N SER A 176 -15.90 9.00 -14.08
CA SER A 176 -15.55 8.51 -12.74
C SER A 176 -15.56 9.65 -11.75
N CYS A 177 -15.62 9.35 -10.45
CA CYS A 177 -15.42 10.36 -9.38
C CYS A 177 -14.07 11.07 -9.47
N LEU A 178 -13.17 10.65 -10.34
CA LEU A 178 -11.87 11.27 -10.63
C LEU A 178 -11.88 12.15 -11.88
N GLY A 179 -12.95 12.14 -12.66
CA GLY A 179 -13.10 12.97 -13.86
C GLY A 179 -11.99 12.78 -14.90
N GLN A 180 -11.88 13.74 -15.82
CA GLN A 180 -10.85 13.78 -16.88
C GLN A 180 -9.43 14.08 -16.35
N LEU A 181 -9.29 14.35 -15.06
CA LEU A 181 -8.01 14.66 -14.39
C LEU A 181 -7.13 13.43 -14.20
N SER A 182 -7.58 12.30 -14.64
CA SER A 182 -6.95 11.04 -14.34
C SER A 182 -5.76 10.78 -15.25
N GLY A 183 -4.58 10.82 -14.70
CA GLY A 183 -3.47 10.01 -15.19
C GLY A 183 -3.73 8.50 -15.04
N LEU A 184 -5.00 8.06 -15.03
CA LEU A 184 -5.41 6.67 -14.88
C LEU A 184 -4.93 5.80 -16.03
N ASP A 185 -4.89 6.33 -17.25
CA ASP A 185 -4.36 5.59 -18.40
C ASP A 185 -2.87 5.26 -18.23
N SER A 186 -2.09 6.16 -17.63
CA SER A 186 -0.67 5.92 -17.33
C SER A 186 -0.47 4.87 -16.23
N LYS A 187 -1.47 4.64 -15.36
CA LYS A 187 -1.43 3.66 -14.27
C LYS A 187 -2.04 2.30 -14.64
N LYS A 188 -2.70 2.20 -15.78
CA LYS A 188 -3.31 0.94 -16.26
C LYS A 188 -2.31 -0.21 -16.32
N ALA A 189 -1.10 0.04 -16.78
CA ALA A 189 -0.02 -0.95 -16.83
C ALA A 189 0.41 -1.39 -15.42
N VAL A 190 0.48 -0.46 -14.46
CA VAL A 190 0.82 -0.75 -13.05
C VAL A 190 -0.25 -1.63 -12.41
N TYR A 191 -1.53 -1.31 -12.62
CA TYR A 191 -2.63 -2.10 -12.05
C TYR A 191 -2.70 -3.50 -12.65
N LYS A 192 -2.48 -3.63 -13.98
CA LYS A 192 -2.39 -4.94 -14.62
C LYS A 192 -1.24 -5.76 -14.05
N LYS A 193 -0.05 -5.17 -13.91
CA LYS A 193 1.12 -5.82 -13.32
C LYS A 193 0.85 -6.23 -11.86
N ALA A 194 0.15 -5.41 -11.07
CA ALA A 194 -0.22 -5.76 -9.70
C ALA A 194 -1.13 -7.00 -9.64
N VAL A 195 -2.11 -7.10 -10.55
CA VAL A 195 -2.98 -8.29 -10.66
C VAL A 195 -2.20 -9.54 -11.06
N GLU A 196 -1.25 -9.42 -11.98
CA GLU A 196 -0.44 -10.55 -12.45
C GLU A 196 0.58 -11.03 -11.41
N THR A 197 0.92 -10.17 -10.45
CA THR A 197 1.92 -10.47 -9.39
C THR A 197 1.28 -11.06 -8.14
N LEU A 198 0.00 -10.74 -7.87
CA LEU A 198 -0.80 -11.26 -6.75
C LEU A 198 -1.45 -12.60 -7.08
#